data_31eb984ccdafa153227de6495e320659
#
_entry.id   31eb984ccdafa153227de6495e320659
#
_cell.length_a   1.000
_cell.length_b   1.000
_cell.length_c   1.000
_cell.angle_alpha   90.00
_cell.angle_beta   90.00
_cell.angle_gamma   90.00
#
_symmetry.space_group_name_H-M   'P 1'
#
loop_
_entity.id
_entity.type
_entity.pdbx_description
1 polymer ?
#
loop_
_entity_poly.entity_id
_entity_poly.type
_entity_poly.pdbx_seq_one_letter_code
_entity_poly.pdbx_strand_id
1 'polypeptide(L)'
;MNSPQETPTLACADAWFATNVQRCPRSAEWKHGARAGCFKAHGLAFERSPWPSGTAQDDARNAGFQYGYEQAKHDLKAEGAL
;
A
#
# COMPACT_ATOMS: atom_id res chain seq x y z
N MET A 1 1.71 -4.74 27.96
CA MET A 1 1.50 -4.49 27.38
C MET A 1 1.77 -4.32 26.22
N ASN A 2 1.66 -4.42 25.67
CA ASN A 2 1.92 -4.40 24.57
C ASN A 2 2.28 -3.34 23.98
N SER A 3 3.03 -3.49 23.32
CA SER A 3 3.49 -2.44 22.77
C SER A 3 2.68 -1.97 21.74
N PRO A 4 2.24 -0.88 21.89
CA PRO A 4 1.28 -0.37 21.01
C PRO A 4 1.76 -0.07 19.64
N GLN A 5 2.99 0.26 19.53
CA GLN A 5 3.43 0.64 18.27
C GLN A 5 3.50 -0.47 17.32
N GLU A 6 3.60 -1.63 17.87
CA GLU A 6 3.68 -2.70 17.04
C GLU A 6 2.38 -3.17 16.70
N THR A 7 1.59 -2.41 16.12
CA THR A 7 0.22 -2.78 15.94
C THR A 7 0.09 -3.91 14.93
N PRO A 8 -0.87 -4.78 15.11
CA PRO A 8 -1.16 -5.79 14.12
C PRO A 8 -1.49 -5.19 12.77
N THR A 9 -2.05 -3.99 12.76
CA THR A 9 -2.41 -3.34 11.51
C THR A 9 -1.19 -3.04 10.67
N LEU A 10 -0.14 -2.52 11.28
CA LEU A 10 1.08 -2.24 10.54
C LEU A 10 1.70 -3.54 10.03
N ALA A 11 1.75 -4.56 10.87
CA ALA A 11 2.30 -5.84 10.46
C ALA A 11 1.48 -6.44 9.32
N CYS A 12 0.16 -6.30 9.35
CA CYS A 12 -0.68 -6.80 8.28
C CYS A 12 -0.44 -6.05 6.98
N ALA A 13 -0.28 -4.75 7.04
CA ALA A 13 -0.02 -3.97 5.84
C ALA A 13 1.31 -4.35 5.22
N ASP A 14 2.35 -4.47 6.04
CA ASP A 14 3.66 -4.87 5.54
C ASP A 14 3.63 -6.27 4.95
N ALA A 15 2.93 -7.20 5.59
CA ALA A 15 2.82 -8.55 5.08
C ALA A 15 2.08 -8.60 3.76
N TRP A 16 1.01 -7.82 3.65
CA TRP A 16 0.26 -7.79 2.41
C TRP A 16 1.12 -7.28 1.26
N PHE A 17 1.86 -6.21 1.51
CA PHE A 17 2.73 -5.63 0.49
C PHE A 17 3.81 -6.64 0.09
N ALA A 18 4.45 -7.28 1.05
CA ALA A 18 5.50 -8.23 0.77
C ALA A 18 4.98 -9.40 -0.06
N THR A 19 3.77 -9.85 0.25
CA THR A 19 3.21 -11.01 -0.41
C THR A 19 2.70 -10.68 -1.82
N ASN A 20 2.09 -9.52 -1.99
CA ASN A 20 1.34 -9.23 -3.21
C ASN A 20 2.03 -8.27 -4.17
N VAL A 21 2.99 -7.50 -3.72
CA VAL A 21 3.54 -6.42 -4.52
C VAL A 21 5.05 -6.48 -4.66
N GLN A 22 5.75 -6.77 -3.57
CA GLN A 22 7.18 -6.58 -3.53
C GLN A 22 7.93 -7.28 -4.65
N ARG A 23 7.49 -8.45 -5.05
CA ARG A 23 8.16 -9.23 -6.09
C ARG A 23 7.55 -9.06 -7.47
N CYS A 24 6.57 -8.20 -7.63
CA CYS A 24 6.00 -7.96 -8.92
C CYS A 24 7.02 -7.30 -9.84
N PRO A 25 6.99 -7.62 -11.13
CA PRO A 25 7.92 -6.99 -12.08
C PRO A 25 7.42 -5.61 -12.49
N ARG A 26 7.05 -4.79 -11.54
CA ARG A 26 6.60 -3.42 -11.78
C ARG A 26 7.71 -2.46 -11.38
N SER A 27 7.60 -1.23 -11.83
CA SER A 27 8.61 -0.22 -11.52
C SER A 27 8.60 0.11 -10.02
N ALA A 28 9.69 0.70 -9.56
CA ALA A 28 9.76 1.14 -8.18
C ALA A 28 8.73 2.20 -7.88
N GLU A 29 8.45 3.08 -8.86
CA GLU A 29 7.44 4.11 -8.68
C GLU A 29 6.05 3.51 -8.48
N TRP A 30 5.72 2.51 -9.28
CA TRP A 30 4.44 1.84 -9.14
C TRP A 30 4.34 1.17 -7.77
N LYS A 31 5.42 0.52 -7.33
CA LYS A 31 5.42 -0.15 -6.03
C LYS A 31 5.32 0.83 -4.88
N HIS A 32 5.94 2.00 -5.03
CA HIS A 32 5.80 3.05 -4.02
C HIS A 32 4.33 3.39 -3.85
N GLY A 33 3.61 3.53 -4.95
CA GLY A 33 2.19 3.82 -4.90
C GLY A 33 1.40 2.68 -4.28
N ALA A 34 1.69 1.46 -4.70
CA ALA A 34 0.95 0.31 -4.18
C ALA A 34 1.11 0.17 -2.67
N ARG A 35 2.31 0.47 -2.16
CA ARG A 35 2.53 0.44 -0.72
C ARG A 35 1.70 1.50 -0.01
N ALA A 36 1.70 2.71 -0.55
CA ALA A 36 0.91 3.78 0.03
C ALA A 36 -0.58 3.45 0.01
N GLY A 37 -1.05 2.89 -1.09
CA GLY A 37 -2.46 2.50 -1.19
C GLY A 37 -2.82 1.40 -0.19
N CYS A 38 -1.95 0.42 -0.06
CA CYS A 38 -2.14 -0.64 0.93
C CYS A 38 -2.22 -0.06 2.34
N PHE A 39 -1.34 0.89 2.66
CA PHE A 39 -1.37 1.51 3.98
C PHE A 39 -2.67 2.27 4.19
N LYS A 40 -3.12 3.00 3.17
CA LYS A 40 -4.39 3.69 3.28
C LYS A 40 -5.54 2.72 3.54
N ALA A 41 -5.55 1.59 2.86
CA ALA A 41 -6.60 0.60 3.05
C ALA A 41 -6.62 0.07 4.48
N HIS A 42 -5.46 0.02 5.10
CA HIS A 42 -5.36 -0.43 6.50
C HIS A 42 -5.57 0.70 7.50
N GLY A 43 -5.88 1.90 7.03
CA GLY A 43 -6.12 3.03 7.93
C GLY A 43 -4.86 3.64 8.49
N LEU A 44 -3.74 3.44 7.82
CA LEU A 44 -2.46 3.95 8.29
C LEU A 44 -2.04 5.18 7.49
N ALA A 45 -1.16 5.97 8.08
CA ALA A 45 -0.57 7.09 7.37
C ALA A 45 0.30 6.55 6.23
N PHE A 46 0.39 7.30 5.14
CA PHE A 46 1.16 6.85 3.99
C PHE A 46 1.85 8.04 3.35
N GLU A 47 2.88 7.75 2.56
CA GLU A 47 3.67 8.79 1.93
C GLU A 47 3.01 9.29 0.67
N ARG A 48 3.13 10.59 0.45
CA ARG A 48 2.66 11.17 -0.79
C ARG A 48 3.67 10.90 -1.89
N SER A 49 3.24 11.14 -3.12
CA SER A 49 4.13 10.99 -4.26
C SER A 49 5.29 11.97 -4.12
N PRO A 50 6.53 11.49 -4.21
CA PRO A 50 7.67 12.40 -4.19
C PRO A 50 7.98 12.98 -5.58
N TRP A 51 7.21 12.58 -6.60
CA TRP A 51 7.47 13.05 -7.96
C TRP A 51 6.52 14.16 -8.32
N PRO A 52 6.96 15.10 -9.19
CA PRO A 52 6.08 16.19 -9.61
C PRO A 52 4.85 15.67 -10.32
N SER A 53 3.76 16.38 -10.11
CA SER A 53 2.50 16.04 -10.72
C SER A 53 2.62 16.05 -12.24
N GLY A 54 2.05 15.06 -12.89
CA GLY A 54 2.05 14.99 -14.35
C GLY A 54 3.25 14.31 -14.96
N THR A 55 4.22 13.90 -14.16
CA THR A 55 5.37 13.16 -14.69
C THR A 55 5.01 11.69 -14.84
N ALA A 56 5.79 10.98 -15.65
CA ALA A 56 5.57 9.55 -15.82
C ALA A 56 5.75 8.81 -14.51
N GLN A 57 6.69 9.27 -13.67
CA GLN A 57 6.88 8.64 -12.36
C GLN A 57 5.67 8.83 -11.47
N ASP A 58 5.10 10.02 -11.48
CA ASP A 58 3.92 10.30 -10.68
C ASP A 58 2.73 9.50 -11.17
N ASP A 59 2.60 9.36 -12.49
CA ASP A 59 1.52 8.57 -13.07
C ASP A 59 1.63 7.11 -12.67
N ALA A 60 2.84 6.55 -12.71
CA ALA A 60 3.04 5.16 -12.32
C ALA A 60 2.74 4.97 -10.84
N ARG A 61 3.17 5.93 -10.02
CA ARG A 61 2.90 5.88 -8.60
C ARG A 61 1.40 5.90 -8.32
N ASN A 62 0.67 6.75 -9.01
CA ASN A 62 -0.76 6.87 -8.78
C ASN A 62 -1.52 5.63 -9.23
N ALA A 63 -1.07 5.01 -10.31
CA ALA A 63 -1.66 3.74 -10.74
C ALA A 63 -1.43 2.65 -9.70
N GLY A 64 -0.21 2.60 -9.15
CA GLY A 64 0.08 1.64 -8.10
C GLY A 64 -0.73 1.91 -6.85
N PHE A 65 -0.89 3.19 -6.50
CA PHE A 65 -1.68 3.54 -5.33
C PHE A 65 -3.10 3.01 -5.45
N GLN A 66 -3.71 3.22 -6.60
CA GLN A 66 -5.08 2.76 -6.79
C GLN A 66 -5.15 1.24 -6.70
N TYR A 67 -4.21 0.56 -7.32
CA TYR A 67 -4.19 -0.90 -7.25
C TYR A 67 -4.04 -1.37 -5.80
N GLY A 68 -3.07 -0.83 -5.08
CA GLY A 68 -2.81 -1.27 -3.72
C GLY A 68 -3.98 -1.01 -2.80
N TYR A 69 -4.58 0.17 -2.95
CA TYR A 69 -5.72 0.51 -2.12
C TYR A 69 -6.90 -0.43 -2.38
N GLU A 70 -7.24 -0.63 -3.64
CA GLU A 70 -8.41 -1.43 -3.97
C GLU A 70 -8.21 -2.90 -3.67
N GLN A 71 -7.03 -3.43 -3.98
CA GLN A 71 -6.79 -4.85 -3.72
C GLN A 71 -6.66 -5.15 -2.24
N ALA A 72 -5.94 -4.32 -1.50
CA ALA A 72 -5.81 -4.54 -0.07
C ALA A 72 -7.15 -4.40 0.62
N LYS A 73 -7.95 -3.42 0.20
CA LYS A 73 -9.26 -3.23 0.77
C LYS A 73 -10.16 -4.43 0.49
N HIS A 74 -10.09 -4.95 -0.73
CA HIS A 74 -10.86 -6.13 -1.09
C HIS A 74 -10.45 -7.33 -0.23
N ASP A 75 -9.16 -7.54 -0.05
CA ASP A 75 -8.68 -8.67 0.72
C ASP A 75 -9.05 -8.55 2.20
N LEU A 76 -8.97 -7.33 2.75
CA LEU A 76 -9.38 -7.12 4.13
C LEU A 76 -10.85 -7.43 4.32
N LYS A 77 -11.66 -7.02 3.36
CA LYS A 77 -13.08 -7.28 3.44
C LYS A 77 -13.37 -8.77 3.34
N ALA A 78 -12.66 -9.46 2.46
CA ALA A 78 -12.85 -10.90 2.31
C ALA A 78 -12.45 -11.65 3.57
N GLU A 79 -11.50 -11.10 4.33
CA GLU A 79 -11.07 -11.72 5.57
C GLU A 79 -11.94 -11.30 6.75
N GLY A 80 -12.93 -10.47 6.51
CA GLY A 80 -13.77 -10.01 7.59
C GLY A 80 -13.16 -8.96 8.47
N ALA A 81 -12.09 -8.30 8.00
CA ALA A 81 -11.39 -7.31 8.80
C ALA A 81 -11.96 -5.91 8.68
N LEU A 82 -12.88 -5.70 7.79
CA LEU A 82 -13.52 -4.39 7.62
C LEU A 82 -14.97 -4.45 8.01
#